data_8f52daad993a087f204e7e24f7de9032
#
_entry.id   8f52daad993a087f204e7e24f7de9032
#
_cell.length_a   1.000
_cell.length_b   1.000
_cell.length_c   1.000
_cell.angle_alpha   90.00
_cell.angle_beta   90.00
_cell.angle_gamma   90.00
#
_symmetry.space_group_name_H-M   'P 1'
#
loop_
_entity.id
_entity.type
_entity.pdbx_description
1 polymer ?
#
loop_
_entity_poly.entity_id
_entity_poly.type
_entity_poly.pdbx_seq_one_letter_code
_entity_poly.pdbx_strand_id
1 'polypeptide(L)'
;NGGIYAVRSDAYMPLPASASHDLSLPFELAKRGMRALYAPWAVAEERMVPTLEGEFARKRRMMVGLWDIVVREGMVSPRGYRPLFAFQIASHRLIRYLTPLLHLVALAANIALLGHGWVYAVTLAAQAAILLAALLGRFVPLAPLRIARYYVLTTASIAAGLWDRARRGSPGTWEKAAGTR
;
A
#
# COMPACT_ATOMS: atom_id res chain seq x y z
N ASN A 1 7.16 -3.09 10.69
CA ASN A 1 6.38 -1.86 10.87
C ASN A 1 7.27 -0.87 11.58
N GLY A 2 7.53 0.28 11.04
CA GLY A 2 8.59 1.21 11.34
C GLY A 2 8.54 2.01 12.65
N GLY A 3 7.66 1.69 13.61
CA GLY A 3 7.56 2.42 14.88
C GLY A 3 8.84 2.31 15.73
N ILE A 4 9.39 1.12 15.86
CA ILE A 4 10.65 0.84 16.53
C ILE A 4 11.37 -0.33 15.86
N TYR A 5 12.68 -0.23 15.69
CA TYR A 5 13.52 -1.32 15.23
C TYR A 5 14.94 -1.17 15.75
N ALA A 6 15.67 -2.27 15.81
CA ALA A 6 17.10 -2.31 16.07
C ALA A 6 17.80 -3.10 14.97
N VAL A 7 19.03 -2.72 14.65
CA VAL A 7 19.88 -3.42 13.69
C VAL A 7 21.27 -3.57 14.27
N ARG A 8 21.92 -4.69 13.99
CA ARG A 8 23.32 -4.90 14.37
C ARG A 8 24.21 -3.85 13.67
N SER A 9 25.18 -3.31 14.38
CA SER A 9 26.08 -2.27 13.86
C SER A 9 26.85 -2.74 12.62
N ASP A 10 27.27 -4.00 12.59
CA ASP A 10 27.96 -4.63 11.46
C ASP A 10 27.06 -4.88 10.23
N ALA A 11 25.76 -4.90 10.43
CA ALA A 11 24.74 -5.07 9.38
C ALA A 11 24.13 -3.75 8.91
N TYR A 12 24.34 -2.66 9.64
CA TYR A 12 23.83 -1.36 9.27
C TYR A 12 24.49 -0.86 7.98
N MET A 13 23.67 -0.27 7.12
CA MET A 13 24.12 0.40 5.89
C MET A 13 23.49 1.78 5.77
N PRO A 14 24.24 2.78 5.31
CA PRO A 14 23.66 4.06 4.98
C PRO A 14 22.70 3.91 3.80
N LEU A 15 21.51 4.46 3.93
CA LEU A 15 20.50 4.51 2.87
C LEU A 15 20.35 5.94 2.37
N PRO A 16 19.96 6.16 1.10
CA PRO A 16 19.68 7.49 0.59
C PRO A 16 18.57 8.18 1.42
N ALA A 17 18.62 9.51 1.49
CA ALA A 17 17.63 10.30 2.25
C ALA A 17 16.19 10.13 1.75
N SER A 18 16.02 9.73 0.49
CA SER A 18 14.74 9.37 -0.11
C SER A 18 14.19 8.01 0.32
N ALA A 19 15.04 7.13 0.86
CA ALA A 19 14.63 5.80 1.29
C ALA A 19 13.86 5.85 2.62
N SER A 20 12.85 5.01 2.74
CA SER A 20 12.18 4.75 4.01
C SER A 20 12.97 3.69 4.76
N HIS A 21 13.68 4.07 5.83
CA HIS A 21 14.56 3.17 6.56
C HIS A 21 13.84 1.93 7.10
N ASP A 22 12.61 2.09 7.59
CA ASP A 22 11.77 1.01 8.11
C ASP A 22 11.34 0.00 7.03
N LEU A 23 11.35 0.41 5.77
CA LEU A 23 11.01 -0.43 4.65
C LEU A 23 12.26 -0.93 3.91
N SER A 24 13.15 -0.03 3.49
CA SER A 24 14.29 -0.37 2.63
C SER A 24 15.32 -1.22 3.36
N LEU A 25 15.68 -0.88 4.61
CA LEU A 25 16.72 -1.60 5.34
C LEU A 25 16.42 -3.10 5.55
N PRO A 26 15.24 -3.53 6.03
CA PRO A 26 14.93 -4.95 6.17
C PRO A 26 14.99 -5.73 4.86
N PHE A 27 14.63 -5.11 3.74
CA PHE A 27 14.67 -5.77 2.43
C PHE A 27 16.08 -5.90 1.89
N GLU A 28 16.93 -4.89 2.05
CA GLU A 28 18.34 -4.97 1.68
C GLU A 28 19.09 -6.00 2.54
N LEU A 29 18.78 -6.10 3.83
CA LEU A 29 19.31 -7.15 4.69
C LEU A 29 18.85 -8.56 4.26
N ALA A 30 17.58 -8.69 3.86
CA ALA A 30 17.05 -9.95 3.35
C ALA A 30 17.75 -10.40 2.05
N LYS A 31 18.09 -9.48 1.14
CA LYS A 31 18.90 -9.77 -0.06
C LYS A 31 20.30 -10.26 0.26
N ARG A 32 20.85 -9.84 1.40
CA ARG A 32 22.15 -10.29 1.92
C ARG A 32 22.07 -11.60 2.73
N GLY A 33 20.91 -12.28 2.71
CA GLY A 33 20.69 -13.54 3.44
C GLY A 33 20.40 -13.36 4.93
N MET A 34 20.29 -12.13 5.42
CA MET A 34 19.94 -11.84 6.81
C MET A 34 18.43 -11.92 7.03
N ARG A 35 17.98 -11.94 8.27
CA ARG A 35 16.56 -12.04 8.64
C ARG A 35 16.15 -10.90 9.56
N ALA A 36 15.04 -10.26 9.24
CA ALA A 36 14.32 -9.42 10.18
C ALA A 36 13.44 -10.31 11.08
N LEU A 37 13.57 -10.16 12.39
CA LEU A 37 12.80 -10.92 13.36
C LEU A 37 11.81 -9.98 14.06
N TYR A 38 10.62 -10.51 14.32
CA TYR A 38 9.63 -9.81 15.13
C TYR A 38 9.93 -10.03 16.62
N ALA A 39 10.00 -8.95 17.37
CA ALA A 39 10.23 -8.95 18.81
C ALA A 39 8.93 -8.53 19.52
N PRO A 40 8.11 -9.46 20.03
CA PRO A 40 6.77 -9.14 20.57
C PRO A 40 6.83 -8.28 21.85
N TRP A 41 7.95 -8.28 22.53
CA TRP A 41 8.18 -7.45 23.74
C TRP A 41 8.59 -6.00 23.42
N ALA A 42 8.99 -5.71 22.19
CA ALA A 42 9.33 -4.35 21.77
C ALA A 42 8.05 -3.63 21.31
N VAL A 43 7.44 -2.91 22.23
CA VAL A 43 6.18 -2.19 22.02
C VAL A 43 6.47 -0.71 21.83
N ALA A 44 5.88 -0.11 20.79
CA ALA A 44 5.85 1.32 20.58
C ALA A 44 4.42 1.77 20.30
N GLU A 45 4.01 2.87 20.91
CA GLU A 45 2.70 3.49 20.69
C GLU A 45 2.86 4.72 19.80
N GLU A 46 2.04 4.80 18.78
CA GLU A 46 2.02 5.93 17.84
C GLU A 46 0.59 6.46 17.71
N ARG A 47 0.45 7.78 17.72
CA ARG A 47 -0.84 8.42 17.45
C ARG A 47 -1.19 8.27 15.97
N MET A 48 -2.28 7.58 15.72
CA MET A 48 -2.81 7.44 14.35
C MET A 48 -3.52 8.71 13.92
N VAL A 49 -3.58 8.93 12.61
CA VAL A 49 -4.36 10.04 12.03
C VAL A 49 -5.83 9.82 12.37
N PRO A 50 -6.51 10.80 13.01
CA PRO A 50 -7.85 10.59 13.59
C PRO A 50 -8.97 10.53 12.55
N THR A 51 -8.75 10.99 11.31
CA THR A 51 -9.79 11.09 10.28
C THR A 51 -9.46 10.24 9.05
N LEU A 52 -10.49 9.78 8.36
CA LEU A 52 -10.32 9.03 7.09
C LEU A 52 -9.72 9.91 5.98
N GLU A 53 -10.03 11.18 5.96
CA GLU A 53 -9.49 12.17 5.02
C GLU A 53 -7.98 12.38 5.26
N GLY A 54 -7.58 12.49 6.52
CA GLY A 54 -6.17 12.56 6.90
C GLY A 54 -5.42 11.27 6.54
N GLU A 55 -6.04 10.11 6.77
CA GLU A 55 -5.47 8.82 6.39
C GLU A 55 -5.33 8.68 4.87
N PHE A 56 -6.33 9.14 4.10
CA PHE A 56 -6.26 9.22 2.64
C PHE A 56 -5.06 10.08 2.20
N ALA A 57 -4.94 11.28 2.73
CA ALA A 57 -3.86 12.21 2.40
C ALA A 57 -2.48 11.62 2.77
N ARG A 58 -2.38 10.97 3.93
CA ARG A 58 -1.17 10.27 4.37
C ARG A 58 -0.77 9.16 3.42
N LYS A 59 -1.71 8.25 3.08
CA LYS A 59 -1.45 7.12 2.17
C LYS A 59 -1.12 7.57 0.76
N ARG A 60 -1.80 8.61 0.25
CA ARG A 60 -1.50 9.20 -1.06
C ARG A 60 -0.05 9.69 -1.14
N ARG A 61 0.41 10.44 -0.13
CA ARG A 61 1.82 10.89 -0.06
C ARG A 61 2.81 9.73 0.04
N MET A 62 2.51 8.78 0.94
CA MET A 62 3.36 7.60 1.09
C MET A 62 3.51 6.82 -0.21
N MET A 63 2.43 6.69 -1.00
CA MET A 63 2.45 5.91 -2.24
C MET A 63 3.41 6.47 -3.27
N VAL A 64 3.60 7.80 -3.33
CA VAL A 64 4.57 8.45 -4.22
C VAL A 64 5.99 7.91 -3.98
N GLY A 65 6.45 7.87 -2.73
CA GLY A 65 7.79 7.35 -2.38
C GLY A 65 7.87 5.82 -2.40
N LEU A 66 6.80 5.13 -1.97
CA LEU A 66 6.77 3.67 -1.94
C LEU A 66 6.90 3.03 -3.33
N TRP A 67 6.37 3.66 -4.37
CA TRP A 67 6.54 3.19 -5.75
C TRP A 67 8.01 3.17 -6.15
N ASP A 68 8.75 4.23 -5.82
CA ASP A 68 10.18 4.30 -6.14
C ASP A 68 10.98 3.21 -5.41
N ILE A 69 10.75 3.03 -4.12
CA ILE A 69 11.42 1.98 -3.33
C ILE A 69 11.11 0.59 -3.89
N VAL A 70 9.85 0.30 -4.19
CA VAL A 70 9.44 -1.04 -4.62
C VAL A 70 9.87 -1.36 -6.04
N VAL A 71 9.74 -0.41 -6.97
CA VAL A 71 9.95 -0.65 -8.39
C VAL A 71 11.32 -0.16 -8.87
N ARG A 72 11.67 1.11 -8.61
CA ARG A 72 12.90 1.72 -9.14
C ARG A 72 14.16 1.33 -8.37
N GLU A 73 14.09 1.26 -7.04
CA GLU A 73 15.20 0.80 -6.20
C GLU A 73 15.29 -0.74 -6.16
N GLY A 74 14.39 -1.43 -6.87
CA GLY A 74 14.48 -2.86 -7.11
C GLY A 74 14.10 -3.74 -5.94
N MET A 75 13.28 -3.25 -4.98
CA MET A 75 12.77 -4.12 -3.91
C MET A 75 12.01 -5.32 -4.48
N VAL A 76 11.23 -5.15 -5.56
CA VAL A 76 10.47 -6.23 -6.20
C VAL A 76 11.34 -7.17 -7.04
N SER A 77 12.59 -6.81 -7.31
CA SER A 77 13.52 -7.69 -8.05
C SER A 77 13.74 -8.99 -7.26
N PRO A 78 13.57 -10.17 -7.89
CA PRO A 78 13.75 -11.45 -7.20
C PRO A 78 15.21 -11.74 -6.82
N ARG A 79 16.17 -10.99 -7.36
CA ARG A 79 17.61 -11.20 -7.14
C ARG A 79 17.97 -11.02 -5.67
N GLY A 80 18.66 -12.00 -5.12
CA GLY A 80 19.10 -12.00 -3.72
C GLY A 80 18.05 -12.53 -2.72
N TYR A 81 16.79 -12.71 -3.13
CA TYR A 81 15.77 -13.33 -2.27
C TYR A 81 15.64 -14.84 -2.48
N ARG A 82 15.16 -15.51 -1.44
CA ARG A 82 14.62 -16.87 -1.59
C ARG A 82 13.34 -16.82 -2.43
N PRO A 83 13.07 -17.81 -3.32
CA PRO A 83 11.95 -17.76 -4.26
C PRO A 83 10.58 -17.47 -3.63
N LEU A 84 10.28 -18.12 -2.50
CA LEU A 84 9.02 -17.88 -1.77
C LEU A 84 8.91 -16.45 -1.29
N PHE A 85 9.99 -15.86 -0.79
CA PHE A 85 9.98 -14.47 -0.29
C PHE A 85 9.86 -13.47 -1.46
N ALA A 86 10.50 -13.73 -2.60
CA ALA A 86 10.33 -12.95 -3.81
C ALA A 86 8.87 -12.96 -4.29
N PHE A 87 8.22 -14.13 -4.29
CA PHE A 87 6.79 -14.27 -4.60
C PHE A 87 5.91 -13.49 -3.60
N GLN A 88 6.21 -13.56 -2.31
CA GLN A 88 5.48 -12.80 -1.29
C GLN A 88 5.59 -11.28 -1.50
N ILE A 89 6.78 -10.77 -1.85
CA ILE A 89 6.97 -9.36 -2.16
C ILE A 89 6.16 -8.97 -3.40
N ALA A 90 6.27 -9.73 -4.48
CA ALA A 90 5.53 -9.46 -5.70
C ALA A 90 4.00 -9.44 -5.46
N SER A 91 3.47 -10.43 -4.76
CA SER A 91 2.05 -10.55 -4.47
C SER A 91 1.56 -9.48 -3.48
N HIS A 92 2.25 -9.27 -2.36
CA HIS A 92 1.77 -8.38 -1.29
C HIS A 92 2.15 -6.91 -1.48
N ARG A 93 3.16 -6.62 -2.30
CA ARG A 93 3.58 -5.23 -2.57
C ARG A 93 3.14 -4.79 -3.95
N LEU A 94 3.63 -5.42 -5.03
CA LEU A 94 3.37 -4.96 -6.38
C LEU A 94 1.88 -5.09 -6.75
N ILE A 95 1.27 -6.27 -6.57
CA ILE A 95 -0.16 -6.47 -6.89
C ILE A 95 -1.03 -5.52 -6.08
N ARG A 96 -0.72 -5.31 -4.80
CA ARG A 96 -1.43 -4.34 -3.97
C ARG A 96 -1.40 -2.92 -4.54
N TYR A 97 -0.28 -2.48 -5.10
CA TYR A 97 -0.19 -1.16 -5.72
C TYR A 97 -0.93 -1.08 -7.05
N LEU A 98 -1.06 -2.21 -7.74
CA LEU A 98 -1.85 -2.32 -8.96
C LEU A 98 -3.35 -2.51 -8.71
N THR A 99 -3.78 -2.73 -7.47
CA THR A 99 -5.20 -2.97 -7.11
C THR A 99 -6.17 -1.95 -7.72
N PRO A 100 -5.92 -0.62 -7.70
CA PRO A 100 -6.83 0.35 -8.33
C PRO A 100 -7.01 0.09 -9.82
N LEU A 101 -5.92 -0.19 -10.53
CA LEU A 101 -5.95 -0.51 -11.97
C LEU A 101 -6.70 -1.82 -12.22
N LEU A 102 -6.43 -2.85 -11.43
CA LEU A 102 -7.12 -4.14 -11.55
C LEU A 102 -8.63 -4.02 -11.33
N HIS A 103 -9.07 -3.17 -10.40
CA HIS A 103 -10.49 -2.89 -10.20
C HIS A 103 -11.12 -2.19 -11.41
N LEU A 104 -10.42 -1.23 -12.03
CA LEU A 104 -10.91 -0.57 -13.24
C LEU A 104 -10.99 -1.54 -14.42
N VAL A 105 -9.96 -2.39 -14.60
CA VAL A 105 -9.96 -3.42 -15.64
C VAL A 105 -11.09 -4.43 -15.42
N ALA A 106 -11.27 -4.90 -14.19
CA ALA A 106 -12.36 -5.82 -13.83
C ALA A 106 -13.74 -5.18 -14.07
N LEU A 107 -13.91 -3.90 -13.71
CA LEU A 107 -15.15 -3.17 -13.96
C LEU A 107 -15.44 -3.06 -15.46
N ALA A 108 -14.46 -2.63 -16.25
CA ALA A 108 -14.59 -2.51 -17.70
C ALA A 108 -14.89 -3.87 -18.35
N ALA A 109 -14.20 -4.94 -17.94
CA ALA A 109 -14.44 -6.29 -18.43
C ALA A 109 -15.85 -6.79 -18.08
N ASN A 110 -16.31 -6.57 -16.85
CA ASN A 110 -17.67 -6.97 -16.42
C ASN A 110 -18.75 -6.24 -17.23
N ILE A 111 -18.56 -4.96 -17.53
CA ILE A 111 -19.49 -4.18 -18.35
C ILE A 111 -19.48 -4.73 -19.80
N ALA A 112 -18.31 -4.91 -20.39
CA ALA A 112 -18.16 -5.37 -21.77
C ALA A 112 -18.71 -6.78 -21.98
N LEU A 113 -18.62 -7.65 -20.97
CA LEU A 113 -19.01 -9.06 -21.05
C LEU A 113 -20.37 -9.34 -20.39
N LEU A 114 -21.16 -8.32 -20.06
CA LEU A 114 -22.41 -8.47 -19.30
C LEU A 114 -23.41 -9.46 -19.97
N GLY A 115 -23.45 -9.54 -21.30
CA GLY A 115 -24.28 -10.48 -22.06
C GLY A 115 -23.71 -11.88 -22.26
N HIS A 116 -22.46 -12.14 -21.83
CA HIS A 116 -21.74 -13.39 -22.12
C HIS A 116 -21.77 -14.42 -20.98
N GLY A 117 -22.49 -14.14 -19.90
CA GLY A 117 -22.70 -15.09 -18.80
C GLY A 117 -23.06 -14.42 -17.48
N TRP A 118 -23.72 -15.17 -16.62
CA TRP A 118 -24.20 -14.68 -15.32
C TRP A 118 -23.08 -14.23 -14.37
N VAL A 119 -21.87 -14.78 -14.51
CA VAL A 119 -20.71 -14.44 -13.67
C VAL A 119 -20.39 -12.95 -13.77
N TYR A 120 -20.44 -12.39 -14.98
CA TYR A 120 -20.14 -10.97 -15.20
C TYR A 120 -21.20 -10.06 -14.57
N ALA A 121 -22.46 -10.44 -14.61
CA ALA A 121 -23.54 -9.72 -13.96
C ALA A 121 -23.40 -9.74 -12.44
N VAL A 122 -23.10 -10.89 -11.85
CA VAL A 122 -22.91 -11.04 -10.39
C VAL A 122 -21.70 -10.27 -9.91
N THR A 123 -20.56 -10.34 -10.61
CA THR A 123 -19.36 -9.64 -10.21
C THR A 123 -19.50 -8.12 -10.39
N LEU A 124 -20.23 -7.66 -11.41
CA LEU A 124 -20.58 -6.24 -11.56
C LEU A 124 -21.50 -5.76 -10.44
N ALA A 125 -22.51 -6.55 -10.09
CA ALA A 125 -23.39 -6.23 -8.97
C ALA A 125 -22.63 -6.18 -7.64
N ALA A 126 -21.68 -7.08 -7.40
CA ALA A 126 -20.83 -7.05 -6.22
C ALA A 126 -19.95 -5.79 -6.17
N GLN A 127 -19.36 -5.39 -7.30
CA GLN A 127 -18.58 -4.14 -7.39
C GLN A 127 -19.47 -2.92 -7.09
N ALA A 128 -20.67 -2.86 -7.70
CA ALA A 128 -21.63 -1.78 -7.45
C ALA A 128 -22.07 -1.75 -5.97
N ALA A 129 -22.33 -2.90 -5.37
CA ALA A 129 -22.71 -3.03 -3.97
C ALA A 129 -21.60 -2.50 -3.02
N ILE A 130 -20.32 -2.80 -3.29
CA ILE A 130 -19.19 -2.29 -2.51
C ILE A 130 -19.10 -0.76 -2.62
N LEU A 131 -19.25 -0.20 -3.82
CA LEU A 131 -19.22 1.24 -4.03
C LEU A 131 -20.39 1.95 -3.35
N LEU A 132 -21.60 1.37 -3.44
CA LEU A 132 -22.78 1.89 -2.75
C LEU A 132 -22.61 1.81 -1.23
N ALA A 133 -22.13 0.69 -0.71
CA ALA A 133 -21.83 0.53 0.72
C ALA A 133 -20.80 1.55 1.20
N ALA A 134 -19.77 1.82 0.40
CA ALA A 134 -18.77 2.83 0.72
C ALA A 134 -19.36 4.25 0.76
N LEU A 135 -20.28 4.57 -0.15
CA LEU A 135 -21.01 5.84 -0.17
C LEU A 135 -21.90 5.97 1.06
N LEU A 136 -22.71 4.96 1.34
CA LEU A 136 -23.60 4.93 2.52
C LEU A 136 -22.82 4.98 3.84
N GLY A 137 -21.62 4.40 3.90
CA GLY A 137 -20.74 4.46 5.07
C GLY A 137 -20.24 5.86 5.43
N ARG A 138 -20.55 6.88 4.61
CA ARG A 138 -20.38 8.29 4.95
C ARG A 138 -21.44 8.77 5.94
N PHE A 139 -22.65 8.27 5.82
CA PHE A 139 -23.82 8.77 6.51
C PHE A 139 -24.28 7.84 7.62
N VAL A 140 -24.06 6.53 7.44
CA VAL A 140 -24.55 5.49 8.33
C VAL A 140 -23.38 4.82 9.04
N PRO A 141 -23.29 4.88 10.39
CA PRO A 141 -22.12 4.37 11.14
C PRO A 141 -22.16 2.85 11.40
N LEU A 142 -22.62 2.06 10.43
CA LEU A 142 -22.59 0.60 10.49
C LEU A 142 -21.20 0.07 10.11
N ALA A 143 -20.70 -0.91 10.87
CA ALA A 143 -19.36 -1.47 10.69
C ALA A 143 -19.07 -1.96 9.25
N PRO A 144 -19.95 -2.75 8.58
CA PRO A 144 -19.70 -3.19 7.20
C PRO A 144 -19.58 -2.03 6.21
N LEU A 145 -20.41 -1.00 6.35
CA LEU A 145 -20.38 0.19 5.48
C LEU A 145 -19.10 1.01 5.70
N ARG A 146 -18.66 1.14 6.94
CA ARG A 146 -17.40 1.80 7.30
C ARG A 146 -16.18 1.06 6.74
N ILE A 147 -16.20 -0.29 6.79
CA ILE A 147 -15.14 -1.12 6.21
C ILE A 147 -15.09 -0.95 4.69
N ALA A 148 -16.24 -0.99 4.01
CA ALA A 148 -16.32 -0.75 2.57
C ALA A 148 -15.80 0.64 2.20
N ARG A 149 -16.19 1.68 2.96
CA ARG A 149 -15.68 3.05 2.77
C ARG A 149 -14.16 3.13 2.97
N TYR A 150 -13.64 2.55 4.04
CA TYR A 150 -12.20 2.52 4.30
C TYR A 150 -11.43 1.83 3.17
N TYR A 151 -11.94 0.71 2.67
CA TYR A 151 -11.37 -0.03 1.54
C TYR A 151 -11.32 0.82 0.26
N VAL A 152 -12.45 1.43 -0.13
CA VAL A 152 -12.53 2.26 -1.34
C VAL A 152 -11.62 3.48 -1.22
N LEU A 153 -11.62 4.19 -0.09
CA LEU A 153 -10.76 5.35 0.13
C LEU A 153 -9.27 4.98 0.13
N THR A 154 -8.92 3.84 0.73
CA THR A 154 -7.54 3.33 0.69
C THR A 154 -7.10 3.01 -0.74
N THR A 155 -7.94 2.32 -1.51
CA THR A 155 -7.66 2.02 -2.92
C THR A 155 -7.55 3.29 -3.76
N ALA A 156 -8.46 4.24 -3.57
CA ALA A 156 -8.40 5.54 -4.24
C ALA A 156 -7.15 6.35 -3.85
N SER A 157 -6.66 6.26 -2.60
CA SER A 157 -5.43 6.93 -2.18
C SER A 157 -4.19 6.38 -2.87
N ILE A 158 -4.16 5.07 -3.15
CA ILE A 158 -3.09 4.44 -3.96
C ILE A 158 -3.14 4.98 -5.40
N ALA A 159 -4.32 5.00 -6.03
CA ALA A 159 -4.49 5.54 -7.37
C ALA A 159 -4.04 7.01 -7.46
N ALA A 160 -4.48 7.83 -6.51
CA ALA A 160 -4.10 9.24 -6.45
C ALA A 160 -2.60 9.45 -6.23
N GLY A 161 -1.96 8.63 -5.39
CA GLY A 161 -0.51 8.68 -5.18
C GLY A 161 0.29 8.26 -6.40
N LEU A 162 -0.14 7.20 -7.11
CA LEU A 162 0.46 6.78 -8.38
C LEU A 162 0.32 7.86 -9.46
N TRP A 163 -0.84 8.51 -9.52
CA TRP A 163 -1.10 9.61 -10.43
C TRP A 163 -0.22 10.84 -10.14
N ASP A 164 -0.09 11.22 -8.87
CA ASP A 164 0.84 12.29 -8.47
C ASP A 164 2.27 11.97 -8.85
N ARG A 165 2.69 10.72 -8.62
CA ARG A 165 4.02 10.22 -9.01
C ARG A 165 4.24 10.32 -10.51
N ALA A 166 3.26 9.92 -11.32
CA ALA A 166 3.35 9.96 -12.79
C ALA A 166 3.45 11.40 -13.31
N ARG A 167 2.75 12.35 -12.68
CA ARG A 167 2.71 13.75 -13.13
C ARG A 167 3.85 14.62 -12.61
N ARG A 168 4.26 14.43 -11.34
CA ARG A 168 5.16 15.36 -10.64
C ARG A 168 6.53 14.76 -10.32
N GLY A 169 6.71 13.46 -10.54
CA GLY A 169 7.91 12.76 -10.11
C GLY A 169 7.91 12.46 -8.63
N SER A 170 9.07 12.07 -8.11
CA SER A 170 9.27 11.80 -6.69
C SER A 170 9.74 13.06 -5.98
N PRO A 171 9.15 13.45 -4.84
CA PRO A 171 9.72 14.49 -4.00
C PRO A 171 11.05 13.99 -3.41
N GLY A 172 12.05 14.87 -3.40
CA GLY A 172 13.40 14.52 -2.89
C GLY A 172 13.46 14.30 -1.37
N THR A 173 12.41 14.63 -0.63
CA THR A 173 12.35 14.53 0.83
C THR A 173 10.95 14.08 1.29
N TRP A 174 10.92 13.36 2.42
CA TRP A 174 9.67 12.95 3.08
C TRP A 174 9.12 14.11 3.91
N GLU A 175 8.00 14.67 3.50
CA GLU A 175 7.27 15.64 4.32
C GLU A 175 6.52 14.94 5.46
N LYS A 176 6.65 15.46 6.67
CA LYS A 176 5.88 14.96 7.83
C LYS A 176 4.40 15.26 7.65
N ALA A 177 3.54 14.28 7.98
CA ALA A 177 2.10 14.51 8.01
C ALA A 177 1.74 15.50 9.13
N ALA A 178 0.92 16.50 8.83
CA ALA A 178 0.37 17.38 9.84
C ALA A 178 -0.43 16.55 10.88
N GLY A 179 -0.15 16.76 12.17
CA GLY A 179 -0.84 16.06 13.27
C GLY A 179 -0.24 14.73 13.72
N THR A 180 0.88 14.27 13.13
CA THR A 180 1.63 13.11 13.64
C THR A 180 2.79 13.57 14.51
N ARG A 181 2.58 13.61 15.82
CA ARG A 181 3.60 13.64 16.89
C ARG A 181 3.06 12.89 18.10
#